data_e3617e265b20695d60834867bdb35b2b
#
_entry.id   e3617e265b20695d60834867bdb35b2b
#
_cell.length_a   1.000
_cell.length_b   1.000
_cell.length_c   1.000
_cell.angle_alpha   90.00
_cell.angle_beta   90.00
_cell.angle_gamma   90.00
#
_symmetry.space_group_name_H-M   'P 1'
#
loop_
_entity.id
_entity.type
_entity.pdbx_description
1 polymer ?
#
loop_
_entity_poly.entity_id
_entity_poly.type
_entity_poly.pdbx_seq_one_letter_code
_entity_poly.pdbx_strand_id
1 'polypeptide(L)'
;LGTWEAGVLKTDEGEWGTRCAVLAVRHKDTGPDFNVIRLGKVRKVACKCVEQSFEVGVDSGQAGFFDDAFYQNDTVFEELPAPGFAIGDLWYRHVCDITLSKMSAGVLHYGAVSSSGFGDGGYTCYTHADENGVIDFAFIVFI
;
A
#
# COMPACT_ATOMS: atom_id res chain seq x y z
N LEU A 1 12.15 5.14 -11.25
CA LEU A 1 13.37 4.59 -10.64
C LEU A 1 13.78 5.46 -9.48
N GLY A 2 14.44 4.90 -8.46
CA GLY A 2 14.92 5.62 -7.29
C GLY A 2 14.45 5.01 -5.98
N THR A 3 14.68 5.72 -4.89
CA THR A 3 14.28 5.28 -3.54
C THR A 3 12.86 5.76 -3.24
N TRP A 4 12.03 4.84 -2.81
CA TRP A 4 10.67 5.11 -2.36
C TRP A 4 10.54 4.87 -0.86
N GLU A 5 9.72 5.68 -0.23
CA GLU A 5 9.34 5.55 1.17
C GLU A 5 7.88 5.16 1.27
N ALA A 6 7.54 4.34 2.25
CA ALA A 6 6.17 3.94 2.51
C ALA A 6 5.71 4.42 3.88
N GLY A 7 4.44 4.76 3.98
CA GLY A 7 3.81 5.19 5.21
C GLY A 7 2.39 4.64 5.34
N VAL A 8 1.98 4.39 6.57
CA VAL A 8 0.63 3.95 6.90
C VAL A 8 0.02 4.92 7.90
N LEU A 9 -1.17 5.42 7.60
CA LEU A 9 -2.00 6.12 8.56
C LEU A 9 -2.95 5.12 9.19
N LYS A 10 -2.93 5.04 10.52
CA LYS A 10 -3.85 4.22 11.30
C LYS A 10 -4.83 5.06 12.07
N THR A 11 -6.05 4.57 12.20
CA THR A 11 -7.12 5.22 12.97
C THR A 11 -7.68 4.26 14.01
N ASP A 12 -8.08 4.82 15.14
CA ASP A 12 -8.83 4.09 16.18
C ASP A 12 -10.31 4.04 15.79
N GLU A 13 -10.80 2.83 15.56
CA GLU A 13 -12.18 2.56 15.15
C GLU A 13 -13.03 2.01 16.31
N GLY A 14 -12.66 2.33 17.55
CA GLY A 14 -13.39 1.94 18.75
C GLY A 14 -13.42 0.43 18.94
N GLU A 15 -14.60 -0.18 18.96
CA GLU A 15 -14.78 -1.63 19.14
C GLU A 15 -14.10 -2.47 18.05
N TRP A 16 -13.86 -1.87 16.90
CA TRP A 16 -13.17 -2.51 15.76
C TRP A 16 -11.64 -2.43 15.84
N GLY A 17 -11.12 -1.76 16.88
CA GLY A 17 -9.69 -1.59 17.12
C GLY A 17 -9.01 -0.63 16.15
N THR A 18 -7.70 -0.62 16.18
CA THR A 18 -6.88 0.20 15.27
C THR A 18 -6.80 -0.42 13.89
N ARG A 19 -7.13 0.36 12.87
CA ARG A 19 -7.16 -0.08 11.47
C ARG A 19 -6.22 0.76 10.60
N CYS A 20 -5.70 0.16 9.52
CA CYS A 20 -4.99 0.89 8.48
C CYS A 20 -6.02 1.70 7.67
N ALA A 21 -5.97 3.01 7.78
CA ALA A 21 -6.89 3.90 7.06
C ALA A 21 -6.35 4.33 5.71
N VAL A 22 -5.03 4.46 5.59
CA VAL A 22 -4.34 4.85 4.35
C VAL A 22 -3.01 4.11 4.26
N LEU A 23 -2.70 3.60 3.08
CA LEU A 23 -1.34 3.21 2.68
C LEU A 23 -0.83 4.19 1.64
N ALA A 24 0.36 4.72 1.83
CA ALA A 24 0.97 5.69 0.93
C ALA A 24 2.41 5.32 0.60
N VAL A 25 2.84 5.67 -0.62
CA VAL A 25 4.23 5.60 -1.06
C VAL A 25 4.62 6.91 -1.73
N ARG A 26 5.88 7.31 -1.56
CA ARG A 26 6.42 8.52 -2.17
C ARG A 26 7.82 8.28 -2.69
N HIS A 27 8.17 8.92 -3.80
CA HIS A 27 9.55 9.03 -4.22
C HIS A 27 10.30 9.94 -3.24
N LYS A 28 11.44 9.51 -2.74
CA LYS A 28 12.17 10.20 -1.67
C LYS A 28 12.55 11.63 -2.03
N ASP A 29 12.96 11.86 -3.28
CA ASP A 29 13.53 13.13 -3.72
C ASP A 29 12.50 14.09 -4.30
N THR A 30 11.42 13.60 -4.93
CA THR A 30 10.45 14.43 -5.66
C THR A 30 9.03 14.38 -5.08
N GLY A 31 8.67 13.29 -4.42
CA GLY A 31 7.33 13.12 -3.87
C GLY A 31 7.05 14.06 -2.69
N PRO A 32 5.80 14.56 -2.57
CA PRO A 32 5.41 15.38 -1.45
C PRO A 32 5.52 14.62 -0.13
N ASP A 33 5.62 15.34 0.98
CA ASP A 33 5.65 14.75 2.31
C ASP A 33 4.31 14.07 2.66
N PHE A 34 4.33 12.99 3.43
CA PHE A 34 3.13 12.27 3.86
C PHE A 34 2.13 13.12 4.64
N ASN A 35 2.56 14.23 5.23
CA ASN A 35 1.69 15.14 5.97
C ASN A 35 0.65 15.87 5.09
N VAL A 36 0.76 15.77 3.75
CA VAL A 36 -0.25 16.28 2.82
C VAL A 36 -1.55 15.48 2.86
N ILE A 37 -1.49 14.21 3.34
CA ILE A 37 -2.66 13.36 3.55
C ILE A 37 -3.31 13.76 4.87
N ARG A 38 -4.55 14.26 4.80
CA ARG A 38 -5.35 14.58 5.98
C ARG A 38 -6.71 13.93 5.89
N LEU A 39 -7.08 13.18 6.91
CA LEU A 39 -8.44 12.70 7.09
C LEU A 39 -9.25 13.80 7.77
N GLY A 40 -10.15 14.41 7.04
CA GLY A 40 -11.09 15.39 7.58
C GLY A 40 -12.16 14.73 8.46
N LYS A 41 -12.98 15.57 9.15
CA LYS A 41 -14.07 15.12 10.05
C LYS A 41 -15.08 14.17 9.41
N VAL A 42 -15.23 14.20 8.11
CA VAL A 42 -16.07 13.28 7.30
C VAL A 42 -15.24 12.24 6.54
N ARG A 43 -14.01 11.96 6.98
CA ARG A 43 -13.10 10.99 6.36
C ARG A 43 -12.87 11.21 4.86
N LYS A 44 -13.05 12.43 4.39
CA LYS A 44 -12.62 12.83 3.05
C LYS A 44 -11.14 13.17 3.08
N VAL A 45 -10.38 12.49 2.25
CA VAL A 45 -8.99 12.85 2.04
C VAL A 45 -8.94 14.21 1.35
N ALA A 46 -8.35 15.17 2.01
CA ALA A 46 -8.04 16.47 1.44
C ALA A 46 -6.54 16.49 1.09
N CYS A 47 -6.20 16.10 -0.11
CA CYS A 47 -4.88 16.33 -0.67
C CYS A 47 -5.01 17.29 -1.86
N LYS A 48 -4.45 18.49 -1.73
CA LYS A 48 -4.46 19.49 -2.81
C LYS A 48 -3.54 19.14 -3.97
N CYS A 49 -2.71 18.12 -3.78
CA CYS A 49 -1.71 17.69 -4.76
C CYS A 49 -2.17 16.54 -5.66
N VAL A 50 -3.37 16.01 -5.47
CA VAL A 50 -3.87 14.86 -6.23
C VAL A 50 -4.34 15.30 -7.61
N GLU A 51 -3.83 14.65 -8.64
CA GLU A 51 -4.19 14.94 -10.04
C GLU A 51 -5.07 13.86 -10.66
N GLN A 52 -4.90 12.61 -10.22
CA GLN A 52 -5.66 11.47 -10.76
C GLN A 52 -6.10 10.52 -9.64
N SER A 53 -7.17 9.80 -9.90
CA SER A 53 -7.65 8.73 -9.03
C SER A 53 -8.23 7.58 -9.84
N PHE A 54 -8.17 6.37 -9.27
CA PHE A 54 -8.80 5.17 -9.83
C PHE A 54 -9.21 4.21 -8.71
N GLU A 55 -10.12 3.30 -9.04
CA GLU A 55 -10.61 2.30 -8.08
C GLU A 55 -9.70 1.06 -8.04
N VAL A 56 -9.48 0.57 -6.82
CA VAL A 56 -8.76 -0.68 -6.53
C VAL A 56 -9.71 -1.64 -5.85
N GLY A 57 -9.88 -2.83 -6.43
CA GLY A 57 -10.64 -3.93 -5.83
C GLY A 57 -9.75 -4.75 -4.90
N VAL A 58 -10.26 -5.04 -3.71
CA VAL A 58 -9.58 -5.88 -2.71
C VAL A 58 -10.48 -7.05 -2.33
N ASP A 59 -9.96 -8.27 -2.43
CA ASP A 59 -10.63 -9.53 -2.08
C ASP A 59 -9.79 -10.41 -1.14
N SER A 60 -8.72 -9.86 -0.59
CA SER A 60 -7.80 -10.58 0.32
C SER A 60 -7.54 -9.80 1.62
N GLY A 61 -8.32 -8.75 1.88
CA GLY A 61 -8.16 -7.91 3.05
C GLY A 61 -6.85 -7.13 3.11
N GLN A 62 -6.13 -7.02 2.00
CA GLN A 62 -4.83 -6.35 1.91
C GLN A 62 -4.62 -5.71 0.54
N ALA A 63 -3.84 -4.65 0.50
CA ALA A 63 -3.45 -3.96 -0.72
C ALA A 63 -2.02 -3.45 -0.61
N GLY A 64 -1.37 -3.17 -1.73
CA GLY A 64 0.00 -2.72 -1.74
C GLY A 64 0.41 -1.99 -3.01
N PHE A 65 1.60 -1.44 -2.96
CA PHE A 65 2.32 -0.86 -4.09
C PHE A 65 3.58 -1.68 -4.32
N PHE A 66 3.79 -2.13 -5.53
CA PHE A 66 4.90 -3.00 -5.88
C PHE A 66 5.54 -2.53 -7.18
N ASP A 67 6.85 -2.72 -7.30
CA ASP A 67 7.51 -2.66 -8.58
C ASP A 67 7.01 -3.83 -9.44
N ASP A 68 6.61 -3.55 -10.67
CA ASP A 68 6.00 -4.52 -11.56
C ASP A 68 6.92 -5.72 -11.86
N ALA A 69 8.23 -5.49 -11.91
CA ALA A 69 9.23 -6.54 -12.12
C ALA A 69 9.33 -7.53 -10.94
N PHE A 70 8.90 -7.12 -9.75
CA PHE A 70 9.00 -7.91 -8.52
C PHE A 70 7.64 -8.37 -7.95
N TYR A 71 6.55 -7.93 -8.55
CA TYR A 71 5.21 -8.37 -8.19
C TYR A 71 5.04 -9.87 -8.47
N GLN A 72 4.63 -10.62 -7.45
CA GLN A 72 4.49 -12.08 -7.49
C GLN A 72 5.78 -12.84 -7.89
N ASN A 73 6.93 -12.24 -7.64
CA ASN A 73 8.23 -12.85 -7.99
C ASN A 73 8.82 -13.58 -6.79
N ASP A 74 8.75 -14.91 -6.80
CA ASP A 74 9.26 -15.77 -5.74
C ASP A 74 10.80 -15.80 -5.68
N THR A 75 11.49 -15.46 -6.78
CA THR A 75 12.95 -15.59 -6.89
C THR A 75 13.72 -14.57 -6.06
N VAL A 76 13.07 -13.53 -5.55
CA VAL A 76 13.68 -12.54 -4.66
C VAL A 76 13.88 -13.05 -3.22
N PHE A 77 13.28 -14.20 -2.90
CA PHE A 77 13.41 -14.83 -1.59
C PHE A 77 14.45 -15.95 -1.64
N GLU A 78 15.27 -16.09 -0.61
CA GLU A 78 16.28 -17.15 -0.51
C GLU A 78 15.68 -18.53 -0.21
N GLU A 79 14.41 -18.60 0.11
CA GLU A 79 13.68 -19.82 0.41
C GLU A 79 13.32 -20.57 -0.87
N LEU A 80 13.41 -21.90 -0.81
CA LEU A 80 12.86 -22.74 -1.87
C LEU A 80 11.35 -22.93 -1.64
N PRO A 81 10.51 -22.75 -2.67
CA PRO A 81 9.10 -23.03 -2.56
C PRO A 81 8.87 -24.53 -2.23
N ALA A 82 7.91 -24.80 -1.37
CA ALA A 82 7.55 -26.19 -1.05
C ALA A 82 6.99 -26.91 -2.30
N PRO A 83 7.15 -28.24 -2.41
CA PRO A 83 6.56 -29.00 -3.51
C PRO A 83 5.05 -28.74 -3.64
N GLY A 84 4.59 -28.43 -4.84
CA GLY A 84 3.19 -28.14 -5.13
C GLY A 84 2.79 -26.66 -5.00
N PHE A 85 3.70 -25.75 -4.66
CA PHE A 85 3.47 -24.32 -4.70
C PHE A 85 3.38 -23.81 -6.12
N ALA A 86 2.37 -22.97 -6.41
CA ALA A 86 2.27 -22.25 -7.67
C ALA A 86 3.23 -21.05 -7.68
N ILE A 87 3.46 -20.51 -8.88
CA ILE A 87 4.27 -19.28 -9.06
C ILE A 87 3.57 -18.13 -8.32
N GLY A 88 4.32 -17.40 -7.50
CA GLY A 88 3.83 -16.29 -6.70
C GLY A 88 3.33 -16.68 -5.29
N ASP A 89 3.21 -17.97 -4.97
CA ASP A 89 2.71 -18.41 -3.66
C ASP A 89 3.67 -18.04 -2.52
N LEU A 90 4.97 -18.14 -2.73
CA LEU A 90 5.98 -17.75 -1.74
C LEU A 90 5.93 -16.24 -1.50
N TRP A 91 5.87 -15.46 -2.57
CA TRP A 91 5.69 -14.01 -2.50
C TRP A 91 4.41 -13.65 -1.72
N TYR A 92 3.28 -14.29 -2.04
CA TYR A 92 1.99 -14.02 -1.39
C TYR A 92 2.03 -14.38 0.11
N ARG A 93 2.70 -15.48 0.49
CA ARG A 93 2.91 -15.83 1.89
C ARG A 93 3.64 -14.73 2.66
N HIS A 94 4.71 -14.17 2.08
CA HIS A 94 5.43 -13.05 2.70
C HIS A 94 4.56 -11.80 2.84
N VAL A 95 3.73 -11.51 1.85
CA VAL A 95 2.73 -10.42 1.94
C VAL A 95 1.76 -10.66 3.10
N CYS A 96 1.21 -11.87 3.21
CA CYS A 96 0.31 -12.24 4.30
C CYS A 96 0.98 -12.15 5.68
N ASP A 97 2.22 -12.61 5.82
CA ASP A 97 2.98 -12.54 7.08
C ASP A 97 3.12 -11.08 7.56
N ILE A 98 3.33 -10.15 6.64
CA ILE A 98 3.42 -8.72 6.95
C ILE A 98 2.06 -8.15 7.38
N THR A 99 1.00 -8.42 6.63
CA THR A 99 -0.33 -7.84 6.91
C THR A 99 -1.00 -8.45 8.13
N LEU A 100 -0.69 -9.71 8.47
CA LEU A 100 -1.13 -10.38 9.68
C LEU A 100 -0.24 -10.09 10.90
N SER A 101 0.85 -9.38 10.72
CA SER A 101 1.72 -8.96 11.83
C SER A 101 1.01 -7.94 12.74
N LYS A 102 1.57 -7.71 13.92
CA LYS A 102 1.08 -6.69 14.86
C LYS A 102 0.99 -5.30 14.21
N MET A 103 1.87 -4.98 13.28
CA MET A 103 1.88 -3.70 12.57
C MET A 103 0.82 -3.63 11.47
N SER A 104 0.33 -4.75 10.97
CA SER A 104 -0.63 -4.88 9.87
C SER A 104 -0.15 -4.20 8.57
N ALA A 105 1.12 -3.90 8.47
CA ALA A 105 1.76 -3.23 7.34
C ALA A 105 3.27 -3.42 7.38
N GLY A 106 3.91 -3.30 6.25
CA GLY A 106 5.36 -3.33 6.13
C GLY A 106 5.84 -3.27 4.69
N VAL A 107 7.13 -3.43 4.55
CA VAL A 107 7.80 -3.47 3.24
C VAL A 107 8.35 -4.86 2.97
N LEU A 108 8.38 -5.24 1.72
CA LEU A 108 9.08 -6.41 1.22
C LEU A 108 9.81 -5.99 -0.05
N HIS A 109 10.57 -6.90 -0.66
CA HIS A 109 11.38 -6.58 -1.84
C HIS A 109 10.63 -5.71 -2.86
N TYR A 110 11.04 -4.45 -2.98
CA TYR A 110 10.50 -3.45 -3.91
C TYR A 110 8.98 -3.27 -3.82
N GLY A 111 8.44 -3.33 -2.61
CA GLY A 111 7.03 -3.13 -2.38
C GLY A 111 6.69 -2.76 -0.95
N ALA A 112 5.48 -2.25 -0.79
CA ALA A 112 4.87 -1.93 0.49
C ALA A 112 3.43 -2.45 0.51
N VAL A 113 3.01 -3.02 1.62
CA VAL A 113 1.70 -3.63 1.78
C VAL A 113 1.10 -3.31 3.14
N SER A 114 -0.23 -3.20 3.20
CA SER A 114 -0.97 -3.13 4.46
C SER A 114 -2.29 -3.89 4.40
N SER A 115 -2.86 -4.18 5.56
CA SER A 115 -4.28 -4.53 5.62
C SER A 115 -5.14 -3.37 5.14
N SER A 116 -6.32 -3.68 4.58
CA SER A 116 -7.21 -2.73 3.91
C SER A 116 -8.38 -2.32 4.82
N GLY A 117 -8.09 -1.61 5.91
CA GLY A 117 -9.13 -1.08 6.78
C GLY A 117 -10.03 -2.17 7.38
N PHE A 118 -11.27 -2.27 6.91
CA PHE A 118 -12.22 -3.29 7.36
C PHE A 118 -12.24 -4.57 6.50
N GLY A 119 -11.37 -4.67 5.49
CA GLY A 119 -11.22 -5.88 4.69
C GLY A 119 -11.49 -5.67 3.21
N ASP A 120 -12.27 -6.59 2.62
CA ASP A 120 -12.56 -6.59 1.20
C ASP A 120 -13.47 -5.43 0.79
N GLY A 121 -13.29 -4.94 -0.43
CA GLY A 121 -14.09 -3.85 -0.97
C GLY A 121 -13.43 -3.11 -2.13
N GLY A 122 -14.08 -2.04 -2.57
CA GLY A 122 -13.55 -1.09 -3.53
C GLY A 122 -12.98 0.13 -2.80
N TYR A 123 -11.77 0.52 -3.15
CA TYR A 123 -11.05 1.63 -2.52
C TYR A 123 -10.47 2.56 -3.57
N THR A 124 -10.37 3.84 -3.26
CA THR A 124 -9.82 4.81 -4.19
C THR A 124 -8.32 4.96 -3.97
N CYS A 125 -7.56 4.78 -5.05
CA CYS A 125 -6.15 5.13 -5.13
C CYS A 125 -5.99 6.51 -5.78
N TYR A 126 -5.17 7.35 -5.17
CA TYR A 126 -4.85 8.69 -5.63
C TYR A 126 -3.39 8.76 -6.03
N THR A 127 -3.08 9.53 -7.07
CA THR A 127 -1.71 9.72 -7.54
C THR A 127 -1.39 11.20 -7.74
N HIS A 128 -0.13 11.54 -7.53
CA HIS A 128 0.48 12.82 -7.88
C HIS A 128 1.64 12.56 -8.83
N ALA A 129 1.81 13.44 -9.80
CA ALA A 129 2.95 13.42 -10.70
C ALA A 129 3.80 14.68 -10.53
N ASP A 130 5.09 14.55 -10.81
CA ASP A 130 6.01 15.68 -10.86
C ASP A 130 5.78 16.57 -12.09
N GLU A 131 6.56 17.63 -12.23
CA GLU A 131 6.48 18.56 -13.35
C GLU A 131 6.72 17.94 -14.73
N ASN A 132 7.33 16.74 -14.78
CA ASN A 132 7.56 15.96 -15.99
C ASN A 132 6.46 14.91 -16.26
N GLY A 133 5.42 14.87 -15.42
CA GLY A 133 4.33 13.90 -15.53
C GLY A 133 4.69 12.50 -15.00
N VAL A 134 5.79 12.36 -14.25
CA VAL A 134 6.20 11.09 -13.63
C VAL A 134 5.55 10.99 -12.26
N ILE A 135 4.84 9.88 -12.01
CA ILE A 135 4.22 9.63 -10.70
C ILE A 135 5.32 9.53 -9.63
N ASP A 136 5.21 10.34 -8.60
CA ASP A 136 6.13 10.42 -7.48
C ASP A 136 5.47 10.25 -6.11
N PHE A 137 4.14 10.12 -6.08
CA PHE A 137 3.35 9.88 -4.88
C PHE A 137 2.06 9.15 -5.23
N ALA A 138 1.73 8.16 -4.42
CA ALA A 138 0.46 7.45 -4.53
C ALA A 138 -0.04 7.01 -3.14
N PHE A 139 -1.36 6.99 -2.95
CA PHE A 139 -1.95 6.47 -1.73
C PHE A 139 -3.33 5.88 -1.97
N ILE A 140 -3.66 4.84 -1.19
CA ILE A 140 -4.98 4.19 -1.17
C ILE A 140 -5.67 4.55 0.14
N VAL A 141 -6.94 4.91 0.06
CA VAL A 141 -7.78 5.23 1.21
C VAL A 141 -8.73 4.08 1.49
N PHE A 142 -8.61 3.47 2.67
CA PHE A 142 -9.41 2.33 3.09
C PHE A 142 -10.57 2.71 4.02
N ILE A 143 -10.50 3.85 4.69
CA ILE A 143 -11.50 4.30 5.68
C ILE A 143 -11.81 5.76 5.47
#